data_2fc799390d7c0d4aac7a49b9d298412b
#
_entry.id   2fc799390d7c0d4aac7a49b9d298412b
#
_cell.length_a   1.000
_cell.length_b   1.000
_cell.length_c   1.000
_cell.angle_alpha   90.00
_cell.angle_beta   90.00
_cell.angle_gamma   90.00
#
_symmetry.space_group_name_H-M   'P 1'
#
loop_
_entity.id
_entity.type
_entity.pdbx_description
1 polymer ?
#
loop_
_entity_poly.entity_id
_entity_poly.type
_entity_poly.pdbx_seq_one_letter_code
_entity_poly.pdbx_strand_id
1 'polypeptide(L)'
;TDPIAPTGGLHASLDDMTRYLTMHMQGGRFEGREILAPGDARAMQTPQMTMTRPMSLEAGEFRELSDEAYGMGFLVTHYRGHKLVHHPGNWDGYSLELSFLPDDSVGVVVLTNMYSTSARDFIPWLVYDRLLGLSPSNWNARFLDRARRARAAQGAARAREDAGRIANAPPSHSLEAYV
;
A
#
# COMPACT_ATOMS: atom_id res chain seq x y z
N THR A 1 -14.60 22.52 -7.39
CA THR A 1 -13.31 21.86 -7.07
C THR A 1 -13.63 20.56 -6.36
N ASP A 2 -13.16 19.46 -6.90
CA ASP A 2 -13.33 18.14 -6.30
C ASP A 2 -12.53 18.11 -4.97
N PRO A 3 -13.16 17.90 -3.82
CA PRO A 3 -12.48 17.92 -2.53
C PRO A 3 -11.45 16.80 -2.35
N ILE A 4 -11.49 15.74 -3.15
CA ILE A 4 -10.52 14.63 -3.12
C ILE A 4 -9.36 14.79 -4.11
N ALA A 5 -9.38 15.80 -4.96
CA ALA A 5 -8.35 16.02 -5.98
C ALA A 5 -6.90 16.05 -5.41
N PRO A 6 -6.64 16.62 -4.22
CA PRO A 6 -5.30 16.61 -3.63
C PRO A 6 -4.78 15.22 -3.25
N THR A 7 -5.67 14.27 -3.03
CA THR A 7 -5.31 12.90 -2.58
C THR A 7 -5.41 11.85 -3.68
N GLY A 8 -6.17 12.10 -4.74
CA GLY A 8 -6.45 11.10 -5.78
C GLY A 8 -6.52 11.65 -7.20
N GLY A 9 -6.21 12.92 -7.41
CA GLY A 9 -6.33 13.57 -8.72
C GLY A 9 -5.11 13.44 -9.64
N LEU A 10 -4.00 12.86 -9.17
CA LEU A 10 -2.81 12.67 -9.99
C LEU A 10 -2.86 11.35 -10.74
N HIS A 11 -2.73 11.44 -12.06
CA HIS A 11 -2.55 10.30 -12.94
C HIS A 11 -1.16 10.38 -13.57
N ALA A 12 -0.38 9.30 -13.48
CA ALA A 12 0.99 9.26 -13.94
C ALA A 12 1.28 7.93 -14.65
N SER A 13 2.20 7.97 -15.61
CA SER A 13 2.72 6.78 -16.27
C SER A 13 3.74 6.06 -15.38
N LEU A 14 4.11 4.83 -15.75
CA LEU A 14 5.20 4.11 -15.07
C LEU A 14 6.52 4.90 -15.16
N ASP A 15 6.79 5.53 -16.29
CA ASP A 15 8.00 6.36 -16.46
C ASP A 15 8.02 7.55 -15.50
N ASP A 16 6.89 8.25 -15.34
CA ASP A 16 6.77 9.37 -14.41
C ASP A 16 6.97 8.92 -12.98
N MET A 17 6.34 7.80 -12.60
CA MET A 17 6.48 7.24 -11.25
C MET A 17 7.91 6.74 -10.98
N THR A 18 8.60 6.23 -11.99
CA THR A 18 10.02 5.84 -11.87
C THR A 18 10.92 7.06 -11.65
N ARG A 19 10.66 8.17 -12.35
CA ARG A 19 11.38 9.45 -12.13
C ARG A 19 11.10 10.01 -10.74
N TYR A 20 9.85 9.97 -10.31
CA TYR A 20 9.44 10.39 -8.97
C TYR A 20 10.13 9.56 -7.88
N LEU A 21 10.14 8.23 -8.02
CA LEU A 21 10.85 7.32 -7.14
C LEU A 21 12.36 7.64 -7.10
N THR A 22 12.98 7.79 -8.27
CA THR A 22 14.41 8.12 -8.39
C THR A 22 14.74 9.43 -7.67
N MET A 23 13.92 10.46 -7.83
CA MET A 23 14.06 11.74 -7.14
C MET A 23 14.08 11.54 -5.61
N HIS A 24 13.16 10.75 -5.06
CA HIS A 24 13.12 10.47 -3.62
C HIS A 24 14.32 9.66 -3.13
N MET A 25 14.78 8.67 -3.90
CA MET A 25 15.98 7.88 -3.60
C MET A 25 17.25 8.72 -3.65
N GLN A 26 17.27 9.79 -4.45
CA GLN A 26 18.39 10.73 -4.57
C GLN A 26 18.25 11.94 -3.61
N GLY A 27 17.44 11.83 -2.57
CA GLY A 27 17.30 12.87 -1.55
C GLY A 27 16.71 14.17 -2.06
N GLY A 28 15.77 14.10 -2.99
CA GLY A 28 15.09 15.28 -3.57
C GLY A 28 15.71 15.78 -4.88
N ARG A 29 16.67 15.07 -5.46
CA ARG A 29 17.35 15.46 -6.71
C ARG A 29 16.96 14.54 -7.85
N PHE A 30 16.90 15.11 -9.06
CA PHE A 30 16.71 14.36 -10.29
C PHE A 30 17.49 15.02 -11.44
N GLU A 31 18.24 14.22 -12.20
CA GLU A 31 19.10 14.70 -13.31
C GLU A 31 19.98 15.90 -12.92
N GLY A 32 20.59 15.84 -11.74
CA GLY A 32 21.46 16.90 -11.22
C GLY A 32 20.75 18.15 -10.68
N ARG A 33 19.43 18.23 -10.83
CA ARG A 33 18.61 19.36 -10.34
C ARG A 33 18.02 19.05 -8.98
N GLU A 34 17.96 20.01 -8.11
CA GLU A 34 17.20 19.95 -6.86
C GLU A 34 15.72 20.20 -7.17
N ILE A 35 14.87 19.23 -6.86
CA ILE A 35 13.41 19.29 -7.02
C ILE A 35 12.74 19.52 -5.67
N LEU A 36 13.24 18.85 -4.63
CA LEU A 36 12.87 19.07 -3.23
C LEU A 36 14.12 19.42 -2.45
N ALA A 37 14.00 20.30 -1.48
CA ALA A 37 15.11 20.55 -0.57
C ALA A 37 15.47 19.24 0.18
N PRO A 38 16.77 18.97 0.40
CA PRO A 38 17.18 17.71 1.04
C PRO A 38 16.60 17.52 2.45
N GLY A 39 16.29 18.61 3.16
CA GLY A 39 15.61 18.58 4.45
C GLY A 39 14.18 18.08 4.33
N ASP A 40 13.44 18.54 3.32
CA ASP A 40 12.05 18.16 3.07
C ASP A 40 11.96 16.69 2.62
N ALA A 41 12.81 16.27 1.67
CA ALA A 41 12.88 14.88 1.23
C ALA A 41 13.15 13.94 2.42
N ARG A 42 14.05 14.31 3.34
CA ARG A 42 14.34 13.56 4.56
C ARG A 42 13.16 13.54 5.52
N ALA A 43 12.50 14.68 5.73
CA ALA A 43 11.33 14.77 6.60
C ALA A 43 10.19 13.85 6.12
N MET A 44 9.97 13.76 4.79
CA MET A 44 8.98 12.87 4.20
C MET A 44 9.26 11.39 4.50
N GLN A 45 10.54 11.01 4.56
CA GLN A 45 11.03 9.64 4.75
C GLN A 45 11.40 9.32 6.21
N THR A 46 11.00 10.17 7.14
CA THR A 46 11.28 9.99 8.58
C THR A 46 9.95 9.85 9.32
N PRO A 47 9.84 8.94 10.32
CA PRO A 47 8.67 8.85 11.18
C PRO A 47 8.29 10.20 11.78
N GLN A 48 7.07 10.65 11.49
CA GLN A 48 6.48 11.88 12.05
C GLN A 48 5.34 11.55 13.01
N MET A 49 4.63 10.46 12.74
CA MET A 49 3.51 10.01 13.56
C MET A 49 3.62 8.50 13.78
N THR A 50 3.62 8.11 15.05
CA THR A 50 3.56 6.69 15.43
C THR A 50 2.17 6.14 15.14
N MET A 51 2.10 4.99 14.54
CA MET A 51 0.84 4.32 14.24
C MET A 51 0.53 3.27 15.29
N THR A 52 -0.58 3.45 16.00
CA THR A 52 -1.09 2.45 16.96
C THR A 52 -1.71 1.23 16.29
N ARG A 53 -2.11 1.38 15.03
CA ARG A 53 -2.54 0.30 14.15
C ARG A 53 -1.85 0.47 12.82
N PRO A 54 -1.16 -0.57 12.34
CA PRO A 54 -0.54 -0.53 11.01
C PRO A 54 -1.58 -0.19 9.95
N MET A 55 -1.23 0.71 9.01
CA MET A 55 -2.05 1.00 7.83
C MET A 55 -1.86 -0.07 6.77
N SER A 56 -0.65 -0.58 6.65
CA SER A 56 -0.42 -1.71 5.77
C SER A 56 -1.04 -2.96 6.40
N LEU A 57 -1.83 -3.68 5.62
CA LEU A 57 -2.44 -4.95 6.07
C LEU A 57 -1.37 -5.99 6.43
N GLU A 58 -0.15 -5.77 5.99
CA GLU A 58 1.01 -6.64 6.18
C GLU A 58 1.68 -6.43 7.53
N ALA A 59 1.67 -5.20 8.04
CA ALA A 59 2.26 -4.91 9.34
C ALA A 59 1.51 -5.66 10.45
N GLY A 60 2.26 -6.46 11.20
CA GLY A 60 1.74 -7.34 12.24
C GLY A 60 1.33 -8.74 11.76
N GLU A 61 1.02 -8.97 10.47
CA GLU A 61 0.78 -10.31 9.92
C GLU A 61 2.08 -10.96 9.41
N PHE A 62 3.00 -10.16 8.90
CA PHE A 62 4.30 -10.63 8.40
C PHE A 62 5.41 -10.14 9.33
N ARG A 63 6.15 -11.08 9.91
CA ARG A 63 7.28 -10.82 10.82
C ARG A 63 8.44 -10.09 10.13
N GLU A 64 8.42 -10.06 8.84
CA GLU A 64 9.39 -9.39 8.00
C GLU A 64 9.24 -7.87 8.00
N LEU A 65 8.10 -7.36 8.48
CA LEU A 65 7.85 -5.94 8.68
C LEU A 65 7.83 -5.60 10.17
N SER A 66 8.36 -4.45 10.54
CA SER A 66 8.35 -3.94 11.91
C SER A 66 8.23 -2.42 11.94
N ASP A 67 7.70 -1.89 13.05
CA ASP A 67 7.75 -0.48 13.42
C ASP A 67 7.19 0.49 12.38
N GLU A 68 5.92 0.29 11.99
CA GLU A 68 5.27 1.16 11.02
C GLU A 68 4.93 2.53 11.63
N ALA A 69 5.33 3.57 10.95
CA ALA A 69 5.01 4.95 11.24
C ALA A 69 4.61 5.70 9.96
N TYR A 70 3.95 6.83 10.09
CA TYR A 70 3.68 7.72 8.97
C TYR A 70 4.68 8.87 8.95
N GLY A 71 5.28 9.11 7.80
CA GLY A 71 6.11 10.28 7.51
C GLY A 71 5.24 11.42 6.96
N MET A 72 5.72 12.08 5.91
CA MET A 72 4.92 13.07 5.17
C MET A 72 4.59 12.53 3.79
N GLY A 73 3.44 11.84 3.67
CA GLY A 73 2.99 11.18 2.45
C GLY A 73 3.59 9.79 2.20
N PHE A 74 4.35 9.24 3.16
CA PHE A 74 4.90 7.88 3.10
C PHE A 74 4.67 7.13 4.41
N LEU A 75 4.50 5.84 4.29
CA LEU A 75 4.69 4.89 5.38
C LEU A 75 6.19 4.60 5.51
N VAL A 76 6.66 4.55 6.74
CA VAL A 76 8.06 4.26 7.07
C VAL A 76 8.08 3.06 8.00
N THR A 77 8.74 2.01 7.59
CA THR A 77 8.85 0.75 8.33
C THR A 77 10.22 0.12 8.06
N HIS A 78 10.42 -1.11 8.52
CA HIS A 78 11.60 -1.91 8.15
C HIS A 78 11.13 -3.24 7.53
N TYR A 79 11.76 -3.60 6.43
CA TYR A 79 11.61 -4.88 5.78
C TYR A 79 12.86 -5.72 6.05
N ARG A 80 12.75 -6.76 6.86
CA ARG A 80 13.88 -7.64 7.26
C ARG A 80 15.11 -6.88 7.76
N GLY A 81 14.89 -5.78 8.50
CA GLY A 81 15.94 -4.92 9.03
C GLY A 81 16.39 -3.78 8.11
N HIS A 82 15.97 -3.75 6.85
CA HIS A 82 16.21 -2.66 5.90
C HIS A 82 15.12 -1.61 6.01
N LYS A 83 15.48 -0.33 6.09
CA LYS A 83 14.51 0.76 6.10
C LYS A 83 13.69 0.73 4.82
N LEU A 84 12.38 0.66 4.96
CA LEU A 84 11.41 0.67 3.86
C LEU A 84 10.55 1.94 3.93
N VAL A 85 10.54 2.69 2.86
CA VAL A 85 9.66 3.84 2.65
C VAL A 85 8.72 3.50 1.51
N HIS A 86 7.41 3.61 1.75
CA HIS A 86 6.45 3.17 0.75
C HIS A 86 5.10 3.87 0.87
N HIS A 87 4.28 3.80 -0.14
CA HIS A 87 2.87 4.19 -0.08
C HIS A 87 2.05 3.40 -1.09
N PRO A 88 1.04 2.65 -0.64
CA PRO A 88 0.10 1.97 -1.53
C PRO A 88 -0.96 2.93 -2.05
N GLY A 89 -1.60 2.57 -3.15
CA GLY A 89 -2.78 3.26 -3.66
C GLY A 89 -3.77 2.31 -4.30
N ASN A 90 -5.04 2.70 -4.24
CA ASN A 90 -6.12 2.07 -4.99
C ASN A 90 -6.99 3.16 -5.61
N TRP A 91 -7.38 2.95 -6.85
CA TRP A 91 -8.37 3.73 -7.55
C TRP A 91 -9.25 2.77 -8.37
N ASP A 92 -10.38 3.23 -8.83
CA ASP A 92 -11.31 2.38 -9.58
C ASP A 92 -10.61 1.62 -10.70
N GLY A 93 -10.56 0.29 -10.56
CA GLY A 93 -9.90 -0.61 -11.51
C GLY A 93 -8.38 -0.75 -11.36
N TYR A 94 -7.73 0.02 -10.47
CA TYR A 94 -6.27 0.04 -10.35
C TYR A 94 -5.79 -0.17 -8.91
N SER A 95 -4.63 -0.78 -8.77
CA SER A 95 -3.86 -0.81 -7.53
C SER A 95 -2.40 -0.51 -7.82
N LEU A 96 -1.77 0.23 -6.95
CA LEU A 96 -0.38 0.63 -7.12
C LEU A 96 0.39 0.53 -5.80
N GLU A 97 1.69 0.38 -5.92
CA GLU A 97 2.65 0.47 -4.84
C GLU A 97 3.88 1.21 -5.34
N LEU A 98 4.32 2.18 -4.57
CA LEU A 98 5.64 2.79 -4.71
C LEU A 98 6.40 2.51 -3.42
N SER A 99 7.56 1.88 -3.53
CA SER A 99 8.36 1.52 -2.36
C SER A 99 9.84 1.56 -2.68
N PHE A 100 10.64 1.89 -1.67
CA PHE A 100 12.10 1.91 -1.81
C PHE A 100 12.82 1.69 -0.49
N LEU A 101 14.02 1.20 -0.59
CA LEU A 101 14.98 1.01 0.49
C LEU A 101 16.07 2.06 0.31
N PRO A 102 15.98 3.22 0.98
CA PRO A 102 16.88 4.34 0.74
C PRO A 102 18.34 4.01 1.01
N ASP A 103 18.61 3.20 2.03
CA ASP A 103 19.97 2.84 2.44
C ASP A 103 20.61 1.79 1.49
N ASP A 104 19.78 1.03 0.77
CA ASP A 104 20.21 0.00 -0.18
C ASP A 104 20.17 0.46 -1.63
N SER A 105 19.65 1.67 -1.89
CA SER A 105 19.49 2.22 -3.24
C SER A 105 18.64 1.34 -4.18
N VAL A 106 17.63 0.69 -3.64
CA VAL A 106 16.69 -0.16 -4.39
C VAL A 106 15.28 0.42 -4.28
N GLY A 107 14.60 0.51 -5.41
CA GLY A 107 13.21 0.96 -5.43
C GLY A 107 12.36 0.20 -6.44
N VAL A 108 11.07 0.11 -6.16
CA VAL A 108 10.10 -0.64 -6.98
C VAL A 108 8.82 0.18 -7.12
N VAL A 109 8.34 0.30 -8.33
CA VAL A 109 7.00 0.79 -8.64
C VAL A 109 6.20 -0.37 -9.22
N VAL A 110 5.03 -0.62 -8.68
CA VAL A 110 4.07 -1.60 -9.20
C VAL A 110 2.79 -0.89 -9.57
N LEU A 111 2.40 -0.97 -10.83
CA LEU A 111 1.12 -0.49 -11.32
C LEU A 111 0.32 -1.67 -11.86
N THR A 112 -0.91 -1.83 -11.41
CA THR A 112 -1.79 -2.91 -11.86
C THR A 112 -3.12 -2.35 -12.32
N ASN A 113 -3.72 -2.99 -13.31
CA ASN A 113 -5.08 -2.73 -13.77
C ASN A 113 -6.11 -3.67 -13.09
N MET A 114 -5.87 -3.98 -11.82
CA MET A 114 -6.73 -4.81 -10.99
C MET A 114 -6.93 -4.15 -9.64
N TYR A 115 -8.17 -3.84 -9.29
CA TYR A 115 -8.51 -3.22 -8.02
C TYR A 115 -8.23 -4.18 -6.85
N SER A 116 -7.61 -3.64 -5.80
CA SER A 116 -7.37 -4.35 -4.52
C SER A 116 -6.61 -5.69 -4.67
N THR A 117 -5.64 -5.75 -5.60
CA THR A 117 -4.81 -6.94 -5.75
C THR A 117 -3.65 -6.95 -4.76
N SER A 118 -3.41 -8.08 -4.11
CA SER A 118 -2.24 -8.27 -3.25
C SER A 118 -0.92 -8.40 -4.03
N ALA A 119 -0.97 -8.51 -5.36
CA ALA A 119 0.24 -8.59 -6.18
C ALA A 119 1.13 -7.35 -5.98
N ARG A 120 0.53 -6.16 -5.85
CA ARG A 120 1.25 -4.91 -5.59
C ARG A 120 2.06 -4.98 -4.28
N ASP A 121 1.56 -5.68 -3.27
CA ASP A 121 2.14 -5.72 -1.94
C ASP A 121 3.38 -6.61 -1.90
N PHE A 122 3.33 -7.81 -2.51
CA PHE A 122 4.43 -8.78 -2.43
C PHE A 122 5.45 -8.72 -3.58
N ILE A 123 5.13 -8.11 -4.71
CA ILE A 123 6.09 -7.97 -5.83
C ILE A 123 7.34 -7.20 -5.39
N PRO A 124 7.25 -6.06 -4.68
CA PRO A 124 8.43 -5.39 -4.15
C PRO A 124 9.29 -6.29 -3.26
N TRP A 125 8.66 -7.09 -2.39
CA TRP A 125 9.39 -7.99 -1.48
C TRP A 125 10.12 -9.11 -2.20
N LEU A 126 9.55 -9.64 -3.30
CA LEU A 126 10.26 -10.57 -4.18
C LEU A 126 11.51 -9.95 -4.80
N VAL A 127 11.39 -8.69 -5.22
CA VAL A 127 12.52 -7.94 -5.79
C VAL A 127 13.59 -7.69 -4.73
N TYR A 128 13.18 -7.23 -3.54
CA TYR A 128 14.11 -6.96 -2.44
C TYR A 128 14.84 -8.22 -2.00
N ASP A 129 14.12 -9.32 -1.75
CA ASP A 129 14.75 -10.60 -1.39
C ASP A 129 15.83 -10.98 -2.39
N ARG A 130 15.56 -10.82 -3.69
CA ARG A 130 16.50 -11.19 -4.74
C ARG A 130 17.70 -10.24 -4.85
N LEU A 131 17.48 -8.94 -4.78
CA LEU A 131 18.55 -7.94 -4.96
C LEU A 131 19.46 -7.84 -3.74
N LEU A 132 18.91 -8.06 -2.54
CA LEU A 132 19.67 -8.04 -1.28
C LEU A 132 20.27 -9.40 -0.90
N GLY A 133 20.06 -10.44 -1.71
CA GLY A 133 20.55 -11.79 -1.41
C GLY A 133 19.93 -12.41 -0.16
N LEU A 134 18.70 -11.99 0.20
CA LEU A 134 18.00 -12.51 1.35
C LEU A 134 17.45 -13.91 1.10
N SER A 135 17.24 -14.68 2.16
CA SER A 135 16.63 -16.01 2.04
C SER A 135 15.24 -15.88 1.39
N PRO A 136 15.01 -16.55 0.26
CA PRO A 136 13.76 -16.39 -0.48
C PRO A 136 12.55 -16.86 0.34
N SER A 137 11.49 -16.10 0.31
CA SER A 137 10.18 -16.48 0.86
C SER A 137 9.20 -16.73 -0.28
N ASN A 138 8.34 -17.73 -0.12
CA ASN A 138 7.26 -17.96 -1.09
C ASN A 138 6.11 -16.97 -0.84
N TRP A 139 6.36 -15.70 -1.14
CA TRP A 139 5.41 -14.61 -0.92
C TRP A 139 4.07 -14.87 -1.62
N ASN A 140 4.11 -15.33 -2.87
CA ASN A 140 2.90 -15.64 -3.63
C ASN A 140 2.02 -16.66 -2.91
N ALA A 141 2.59 -17.77 -2.41
CA ALA A 141 1.81 -18.78 -1.69
C ALA A 141 1.25 -18.22 -0.36
N ARG A 142 2.01 -17.41 0.36
CA ARG A 142 1.57 -16.78 1.62
C ARG A 142 0.41 -15.83 1.39
N PHE A 143 0.48 -14.97 0.38
CA PHE A 143 -0.61 -14.05 0.02
C PHE A 143 -1.84 -14.77 -0.54
N LEU A 144 -1.65 -15.84 -1.32
CA LEU A 144 -2.77 -16.67 -1.77
C LEU A 144 -3.49 -17.35 -0.60
N ASP A 145 -2.76 -17.89 0.36
CA ASP A 145 -3.34 -18.50 1.55
C ASP A 145 -4.12 -17.47 2.37
N ARG A 146 -3.54 -16.29 2.58
CA ARG A 146 -4.22 -15.15 3.21
C ARG A 146 -5.51 -14.78 2.49
N ALA A 147 -5.47 -14.63 1.16
CA ALA A 147 -6.65 -14.30 0.37
C ALA A 147 -7.75 -15.37 0.47
N ARG A 148 -7.37 -16.65 0.50
CA ARG A 148 -8.31 -17.77 0.70
C ARG A 148 -8.96 -17.70 2.08
N ARG A 149 -8.19 -17.47 3.14
CA ARG A 149 -8.71 -17.31 4.51
C ARG A 149 -9.67 -16.11 4.63
N ALA A 150 -9.29 -14.96 4.08
CA ALA A 150 -10.13 -13.77 4.08
C ALA A 150 -11.45 -14.01 3.34
N ARG A 151 -11.41 -14.64 2.17
CA ARG A 151 -12.61 -14.99 1.40
C ARG A 151 -13.52 -15.97 2.14
N ALA A 152 -12.94 -16.97 2.80
CA ALA A 152 -13.71 -17.92 3.60
C ALA A 152 -14.38 -17.22 4.81
N ALA A 153 -13.66 -16.33 5.48
CA ALA A 153 -14.19 -15.54 6.60
C ALA A 153 -15.35 -14.62 6.17
N GLN A 154 -15.18 -13.92 5.03
CA GLN A 154 -16.25 -13.09 4.45
C GLN A 154 -17.48 -13.92 4.06
N GLY A 155 -17.29 -15.08 3.45
CA GLY A 155 -18.36 -16.00 3.11
C GLY A 155 -19.13 -16.48 4.35
N ALA A 156 -18.41 -16.83 5.41
CA ALA A 156 -19.02 -17.24 6.68
C ALA A 156 -19.78 -16.08 7.37
N ALA A 157 -19.23 -14.86 7.32
CA ALA A 157 -19.92 -13.67 7.86
C ALA A 157 -21.21 -13.39 7.09
N ARG A 158 -21.15 -13.38 5.76
CA ARG A 158 -22.33 -13.19 4.91
C ARG A 158 -23.40 -14.27 5.14
N ALA A 159 -23.01 -15.54 5.28
CA ALA A 159 -23.94 -16.61 5.58
C ALA A 159 -24.64 -16.42 6.95
N ARG A 160 -23.95 -15.87 7.96
CA ARG A 160 -24.55 -15.54 9.26
C ARG A 160 -25.54 -14.39 9.14
N GLU A 161 -25.19 -13.35 8.38
CA GLU A 161 -26.09 -12.22 8.12
C GLU A 161 -27.35 -12.68 7.38
N ASP A 162 -27.18 -13.49 6.33
CA ASP A 162 -28.30 -14.04 5.56
C ASP A 162 -29.21 -14.95 6.40
N ALA A 163 -28.63 -15.75 7.31
CA ALA A 163 -29.39 -16.59 8.25
C ALA A 163 -30.20 -15.77 9.25
N GLY A 164 -29.78 -14.55 9.59
CA GLY A 164 -30.50 -13.62 10.43
C GLY A 164 -31.55 -12.76 9.69
N ARG A 165 -31.59 -12.81 8.37
CA ARG A 165 -32.55 -12.02 7.56
C ARG A 165 -33.96 -12.60 7.65
N ILE A 166 -34.92 -11.75 7.93
CA ILE A 166 -36.34 -12.08 7.80
C ILE A 166 -36.70 -12.01 6.32
N ALA A 167 -37.02 -13.18 5.71
CA ALA A 167 -37.42 -13.25 4.32
C ALA A 167 -38.67 -12.41 4.09
N ASN A 168 -38.66 -11.60 3.01
CA ASN A 168 -39.80 -10.74 2.64
C ASN A 168 -40.21 -9.69 3.68
N ALA A 169 -39.31 -9.32 4.60
CA ALA A 169 -39.58 -8.20 5.50
C ALA A 169 -39.84 -6.94 4.68
N PRO A 170 -40.94 -6.21 4.94
CA PRO A 170 -41.17 -4.94 4.26
C PRO A 170 -40.10 -3.93 4.69
N PRO A 171 -39.82 -2.94 3.85
CA PRO A 171 -38.92 -1.85 4.24
C PRO A 171 -39.49 -1.14 5.49
N SER A 172 -38.60 -0.69 6.37
CA SER A 172 -38.97 -0.01 7.62
C SER A 172 -39.66 1.34 7.42
N HIS A 173 -39.49 1.94 6.22
CA HIS A 173 -40.10 3.20 5.79
C HIS A 173 -40.62 3.06 4.36
N SER A 174 -41.42 4.00 3.90
CA SER A 174 -41.81 4.05 2.49
C SER A 174 -40.57 4.22 1.58
N LEU A 175 -40.64 3.73 0.34
CA LEU A 175 -39.52 3.80 -0.58
C LEU A 175 -39.06 5.24 -0.86
N GLU A 176 -40.00 6.22 -0.78
CA GLU A 176 -39.70 7.64 -0.94
C GLU A 176 -38.78 8.19 0.17
N ALA A 177 -38.70 7.52 1.33
CA ALA A 177 -37.81 7.92 2.42
C ALA A 177 -36.32 7.55 2.17
N TYR A 178 -36.04 6.77 1.10
CA TYR A 178 -34.69 6.31 0.75
C TYR A 178 -34.12 6.96 -0.52
N VAL A 179 -34.84 7.93 -1.13
CA VAL A 179 -34.47 8.64 -2.36
C VAL A 179 -33.94 10.04 -2.05
#